data_74f412271c38a3605dad8385904f6052
#
_entry.id   74f412271c38a3605dad8385904f6052
#
_cell.length_a   1.000
_cell.length_b   1.000
_cell.length_c   1.000
_cell.angle_alpha   90.00
_cell.angle_beta   90.00
_cell.angle_gamma   90.00
#
_symmetry.space_group_name_H-M   'P 1'
#
loop_
_entity.id
_entity.type
_entity.pdbx_description
1 polymer ?
#
loop_
_entity_poly.entity_id
_entity_poly.type
_entity_poly.pdbx_seq_one_letter_code
_entity_poly.pdbx_strand_id
1 'polypeptide(L)'
;SMNGRDTSATYAPSSLLYADLARWLGLRIYIPVAALQEFPRTWYLERVARYGEALTADKSSVRMLHAAWQATVNTLSQPDDSTMATEMLSGDGESLWGVNLLFTGKRYGPEVNGTRASGWGKGQNRDFQQTAPFLLLRHDQPLIEATRLAINEARTNSEMAQALPEDIAAQQVQWWASEVIEIVLLDYLLGQQDRIGNIDYQWRWFWVKDQKVSSRPAKTAQAPAELAVYNPVRLRATWLNDNDAGVRTSYANFSRLTGMLDGLRRFDPMLYTRIRLLSRDFAAQGPVYQAIRDNYRIRSKELEKIATRLAEIDTKLSAACKAGELRWDLDATAIISAAKADTAAVTCDI
;
A
#
# COMPACT_ATOMS: atom_id res chain seq x y z
N SER A 1 -19.16 3.05 -3.69
CA SER A 1 -19.59 4.34 -4.23
C SER A 1 -18.86 4.64 -5.53
N MET A 2 -19.50 5.33 -6.44
CA MET A 2 -18.89 5.82 -7.67
C MET A 2 -18.55 7.30 -7.47
N ASN A 3 -17.35 7.70 -7.85
CA ASN A 3 -17.01 9.12 -7.88
C ASN A 3 -17.22 9.65 -9.30
N GLY A 4 -17.61 10.91 -9.44
CA GLY A 4 -17.67 11.58 -10.73
C GLY A 4 -16.32 11.58 -11.46
N ARG A 5 -16.31 11.86 -12.76
CA ARG A 5 -15.09 11.79 -13.61
C ARG A 5 -13.92 12.63 -13.09
N ASP A 6 -14.18 13.69 -12.35
CA ASP A 6 -13.19 14.70 -11.90
C ASP A 6 -12.81 14.58 -10.42
N THR A 7 -13.29 13.55 -9.73
CA THR A 7 -12.92 13.29 -8.32
C THR A 7 -11.99 12.09 -8.21
N SER A 8 -11.23 12.00 -7.09
CA SER A 8 -10.43 10.82 -6.78
C SER A 8 -11.35 9.62 -6.74
N ALA A 9 -11.26 8.76 -7.75
CA ALA A 9 -12.29 7.78 -8.02
C ALA A 9 -11.98 6.47 -7.34
N THR A 10 -13.02 5.79 -6.92
CA THR A 10 -13.00 4.41 -6.50
C THR A 10 -12.89 3.50 -7.73
N TYR A 11 -11.83 2.69 -7.78
CA TYR A 11 -11.61 1.71 -8.83
C TYR A 11 -11.49 0.31 -8.21
N ALA A 12 -12.57 -0.45 -8.22
CA ALA A 12 -12.67 -1.76 -7.57
C ALA A 12 -11.55 -2.74 -7.95
N PRO A 13 -11.14 -2.87 -9.24
CA PRO A 13 -10.01 -3.73 -9.62
C PRO A 13 -8.69 -3.39 -8.93
N SER A 14 -8.46 -2.14 -8.57
CA SER A 14 -7.25 -1.74 -7.84
C SER A 14 -7.16 -2.44 -6.49
N SER A 15 -8.25 -2.46 -5.71
CA SER A 15 -8.28 -3.13 -4.41
C SER A 15 -8.01 -4.64 -4.50
N LEU A 16 -8.51 -5.31 -5.55
CA LEU A 16 -8.21 -6.71 -5.82
C LEU A 16 -6.72 -6.90 -6.10
N LEU A 17 -6.15 -6.07 -6.98
CA LEU A 17 -4.73 -6.16 -7.33
C LEU A 17 -3.81 -5.93 -6.14
N TYR A 18 -4.10 -4.95 -5.28
CA TYR A 18 -3.31 -4.73 -4.07
C TYR A 18 -3.25 -5.99 -3.20
N ALA A 19 -4.41 -6.63 -2.96
CA ALA A 19 -4.49 -7.83 -2.14
C ALA A 19 -3.73 -9.01 -2.74
N ASP A 20 -3.83 -9.21 -4.05
CA ASP A 20 -3.21 -10.36 -4.72
C ASP A 20 -1.72 -10.15 -4.99
N LEU A 21 -1.31 -8.96 -5.42
CA LEU A 21 0.09 -8.63 -5.58
C LEU A 21 0.85 -8.71 -4.25
N ALA A 22 0.24 -8.24 -3.15
CA ALA A 22 0.83 -8.40 -1.83
C ALA A 22 1.09 -9.88 -1.48
N ARG A 23 0.16 -10.77 -1.80
CA ARG A 23 0.33 -12.23 -1.60
C ARG A 23 1.39 -12.82 -2.51
N TRP A 24 1.39 -12.49 -3.81
CA TRP A 24 2.39 -12.99 -4.76
C TRP A 24 3.81 -12.51 -4.45
N LEU A 25 3.93 -11.26 -4.04
CA LEU A 25 5.20 -10.68 -3.60
C LEU A 25 5.58 -11.09 -2.16
N GLY A 26 4.66 -11.69 -1.40
CA GLY A 26 4.86 -12.09 0.00
C GLY A 26 5.17 -10.92 0.89
N LEU A 27 4.44 -9.81 0.73
CA LEU A 27 4.61 -8.60 1.52
C LEU A 27 4.20 -8.82 2.98
N ARG A 28 4.75 -8.03 3.86
CA ARG A 28 4.50 -8.04 5.32
C ARG A 28 3.32 -7.17 5.71
N ILE A 29 3.10 -6.09 4.93
CA ILE A 29 1.95 -5.22 5.13
C ILE A 29 0.66 -6.02 5.05
N TYR A 30 -0.25 -5.76 5.98
CA TYR A 30 -1.57 -6.36 5.94
C TYR A 30 -2.45 -5.59 4.97
N ILE A 31 -2.85 -6.25 3.90
CA ILE A 31 -3.86 -5.73 2.98
C ILE A 31 -5.14 -6.54 3.18
N PRO A 32 -6.29 -5.89 3.39
CA PRO A 32 -7.57 -6.58 3.51
C PRO A 32 -7.80 -7.51 2.32
N VAL A 33 -8.31 -8.70 2.59
CA VAL A 33 -8.77 -9.58 1.53
C VAL A 33 -9.87 -8.86 0.77
N ALA A 34 -9.68 -8.72 -0.54
CA ALA A 34 -10.64 -8.13 -1.45
C ALA A 34 -11.37 -9.23 -2.20
N ALA A 35 -12.69 -9.18 -2.24
CA ALA A 35 -13.51 -10.12 -2.98
C ALA A 35 -14.41 -9.39 -3.97
N LEU A 36 -14.32 -9.77 -5.25
CA LEU A 36 -15.24 -9.26 -6.27
C LEU A 36 -16.64 -9.83 -5.99
N GLN A 37 -17.63 -8.95 -6.00
CA GLN A 37 -19.02 -9.29 -5.78
C GLN A 37 -19.91 -8.67 -6.85
N GLU A 38 -20.91 -9.41 -7.30
CA GLU A 38 -21.93 -8.96 -8.21
C GLU A 38 -23.23 -8.69 -7.44
N PHE A 39 -23.88 -7.60 -7.78
CA PHE A 39 -25.17 -7.20 -7.22
C PHE A 39 -26.14 -6.88 -8.36
N PRO A 40 -27.41 -7.28 -8.29
CA PRO A 40 -28.43 -6.76 -9.19
C PRO A 40 -28.48 -5.23 -9.13
N ARG A 41 -28.38 -4.56 -10.28
CA ARG A 41 -28.30 -3.08 -10.38
C ARG A 41 -29.45 -2.39 -9.68
N THR A 42 -30.67 -2.83 -9.94
CA THR A 42 -31.90 -2.27 -9.35
C THR A 42 -31.93 -2.45 -7.83
N TRP A 43 -31.53 -3.61 -7.33
CA TRP A 43 -31.46 -3.86 -5.88
C TRP A 43 -30.45 -2.93 -5.22
N TYR A 44 -29.25 -2.79 -5.83
CA TYR A 44 -28.22 -1.92 -5.26
C TYR A 44 -28.63 -0.45 -5.31
N LEU A 45 -29.24 -0.01 -6.39
CA LEU A 45 -29.78 1.34 -6.52
C LEU A 45 -30.77 1.66 -5.39
N GLU A 46 -31.77 0.81 -5.19
CA GLU A 46 -32.86 1.10 -4.25
C GLU A 46 -32.46 0.86 -2.79
N ARG A 47 -31.63 -0.15 -2.51
CA ARG A 47 -31.33 -0.57 -1.12
C ARG A 47 -30.05 0.02 -0.58
N VAL A 48 -29.12 0.43 -1.45
CA VAL A 48 -27.80 0.93 -1.04
C VAL A 48 -27.60 2.38 -1.47
N ALA A 49 -27.69 2.66 -2.78
CA ALA A 49 -27.29 3.98 -3.29
C ALA A 49 -28.23 5.09 -2.84
N ARG A 50 -29.56 4.93 -3.01
CA ARG A 50 -30.54 5.92 -2.54
C ARG A 50 -30.52 6.08 -1.01
N TYR A 51 -30.32 5.00 -0.27
CA TYR A 51 -30.17 5.08 1.18
C TYR A 51 -28.90 5.85 1.57
N GLY A 52 -27.78 5.60 0.91
CA GLY A 52 -26.53 6.32 1.14
C GLY A 52 -26.65 7.82 0.81
N GLU A 53 -27.31 8.16 -0.29
CA GLU A 53 -27.64 9.54 -0.67
C GLU A 53 -28.47 10.23 0.40
N ALA A 54 -29.59 9.64 0.81
CA ALA A 54 -30.49 10.21 1.84
C ALA A 54 -29.77 10.37 3.21
N LEU A 55 -28.96 9.40 3.61
CA LEU A 55 -28.23 9.43 4.89
C LEU A 55 -27.21 10.58 4.96
N THR A 56 -26.73 11.05 3.82
CA THR A 56 -25.65 12.07 3.72
C THR A 56 -26.15 13.44 3.30
N ALA A 57 -27.44 13.62 2.92
CA ALA A 57 -27.98 14.82 2.28
C ALA A 57 -27.75 16.12 3.07
N ASP A 58 -27.96 16.10 4.40
CA ASP A 58 -27.89 17.30 5.24
C ASP A 58 -26.58 17.42 6.05
N LYS A 59 -25.54 16.67 5.67
CA LYS A 59 -24.30 16.60 6.45
C LYS A 59 -23.15 17.29 5.72
N SER A 60 -22.86 18.54 6.06
CA SER A 60 -21.74 19.32 5.50
C SER A 60 -20.38 18.64 5.70
N SER A 61 -20.19 17.90 6.80
CA SER A 61 -18.94 17.16 7.09
C SER A 61 -18.66 15.99 6.14
N VAL A 62 -19.67 15.53 5.40
CA VAL A 62 -19.54 14.39 4.44
C VAL A 62 -19.98 14.79 3.03
N ARG A 63 -19.80 16.06 2.66
CA ARG A 63 -20.21 16.61 1.37
C ARG A 63 -19.66 15.82 0.17
N MET A 64 -18.41 15.41 0.20
CA MET A 64 -17.81 14.60 -0.85
C MET A 64 -18.47 13.23 -0.97
N LEU A 65 -18.80 12.60 0.16
CA LEU A 65 -19.48 11.31 0.18
C LEU A 65 -20.91 11.43 -0.35
N HIS A 66 -21.62 12.51 -0.04
CA HIS A 66 -22.94 12.79 -0.60
C HIS A 66 -22.89 12.93 -2.13
N ALA A 67 -21.96 13.73 -2.64
CA ALA A 67 -21.76 13.88 -4.09
C ALA A 67 -21.43 12.53 -4.78
N ALA A 68 -20.67 11.66 -4.13
CA ALA A 68 -20.38 10.32 -4.63
C ALA A 68 -21.63 9.43 -4.68
N TRP A 69 -22.52 9.52 -3.67
CA TRP A 69 -23.79 8.81 -3.69
C TRP A 69 -24.74 9.34 -4.77
N GLN A 70 -24.83 10.67 -4.95
CA GLN A 70 -25.61 11.27 -6.04
C GLN A 70 -25.13 10.79 -7.40
N ALA A 71 -23.81 10.80 -7.64
CA ALA A 71 -23.25 10.28 -8.87
C ALA A 71 -23.60 8.80 -9.08
N THR A 72 -23.56 7.99 -8.03
CA THR A 72 -23.95 6.57 -8.06
C THR A 72 -25.42 6.40 -8.42
N VAL A 73 -26.32 7.14 -7.76
CA VAL A 73 -27.78 7.09 -8.03
C VAL A 73 -28.06 7.47 -9.48
N ASN A 74 -27.49 8.57 -9.96
CA ASN A 74 -27.69 9.04 -11.33
C ASN A 74 -27.23 8.01 -12.36
N THR A 75 -26.01 7.47 -12.18
CA THR A 75 -25.43 6.47 -13.07
C THR A 75 -26.25 5.17 -13.12
N LEU A 76 -26.68 4.68 -11.94
CA LEU A 76 -27.43 3.43 -11.89
C LEU A 76 -28.90 3.57 -12.27
N SER A 77 -29.47 4.78 -12.16
CA SER A 77 -30.87 5.03 -12.59
C SER A 77 -31.02 5.01 -14.11
N GLN A 78 -30.03 5.57 -14.81
CA GLN A 78 -30.05 5.70 -16.28
C GLN A 78 -28.64 5.42 -16.84
N PRO A 79 -28.21 4.16 -16.89
CA PRO A 79 -26.93 3.82 -17.47
C PRO A 79 -26.91 4.16 -18.96
N ASP A 80 -25.93 4.95 -19.37
CA ASP A 80 -25.65 5.25 -20.76
C ASP A 80 -24.54 4.36 -21.33
N ASP A 81 -24.28 4.43 -22.63
CA ASP A 81 -23.24 3.63 -23.27
C ASP A 81 -21.86 3.83 -22.64
N SER A 82 -21.55 5.05 -22.17
CA SER A 82 -20.27 5.34 -21.51
C SER A 82 -20.19 4.70 -20.12
N THR A 83 -21.31 4.53 -19.45
CA THR A 83 -21.44 3.87 -18.16
C THR A 83 -21.40 2.36 -18.31
N MET A 84 -22.09 1.83 -19.32
CA MET A 84 -22.09 0.40 -19.65
C MET A 84 -20.70 -0.12 -20.05
N ALA A 85 -19.87 0.74 -20.61
CA ALA A 85 -18.50 0.41 -20.97
C ALA A 85 -17.53 0.46 -19.77
N THR A 86 -18.02 0.68 -18.54
CA THR A 86 -17.17 0.69 -17.34
C THR A 86 -16.93 -0.71 -16.78
N GLU A 87 -15.92 -0.82 -15.95
CA GLU A 87 -15.63 -2.03 -15.16
C GLU A 87 -16.67 -2.32 -14.07
N MET A 88 -17.65 -1.43 -13.87
CA MET A 88 -18.62 -1.50 -12.77
C MET A 88 -19.93 -2.17 -13.16
N LEU A 89 -20.35 -2.05 -14.42
CA LEU A 89 -21.59 -2.66 -14.90
C LEU A 89 -21.29 -3.89 -15.76
N SER A 90 -22.19 -4.87 -15.72
CA SER A 90 -22.23 -5.95 -16.70
C SER A 90 -22.53 -5.39 -18.08
N GLY A 91 -22.21 -6.18 -19.13
CA GLY A 91 -22.41 -5.74 -20.51
C GLY A 91 -23.88 -5.50 -20.88
N ASP A 92 -24.82 -6.11 -20.17
CA ASP A 92 -26.27 -5.90 -20.30
C ASP A 92 -26.83 -4.81 -19.36
N GLY A 93 -25.98 -4.27 -18.46
CA GLY A 93 -26.36 -3.26 -17.48
C GLY A 93 -27.23 -3.74 -16.33
N GLU A 94 -27.48 -5.03 -16.21
CA GLU A 94 -28.38 -5.59 -15.19
C GLU A 94 -27.66 -5.82 -13.84
N SER A 95 -26.35 -5.96 -13.88
CA SER A 95 -25.50 -6.20 -12.69
C SER A 95 -24.49 -5.10 -12.45
N LEU A 96 -24.24 -4.84 -11.15
CA LEU A 96 -23.16 -3.97 -10.65
C LEU A 96 -22.07 -4.83 -10.04
N TRP A 97 -20.83 -4.58 -10.45
CA TRP A 97 -19.64 -5.18 -9.86
C TRP A 97 -19.05 -4.29 -8.77
N GLY A 98 -18.78 -4.87 -7.63
CA GLY A 98 -18.15 -4.17 -6.51
C GLY A 98 -17.11 -5.04 -5.82
N VAL A 99 -16.37 -4.44 -4.89
CA VAL A 99 -15.40 -5.16 -4.06
C VAL A 99 -15.79 -5.02 -2.61
N ASN A 100 -15.91 -6.15 -1.93
CA ASN A 100 -16.05 -6.21 -0.48
C ASN A 100 -14.67 -6.20 0.18
N LEU A 101 -14.50 -5.33 1.16
CA LEU A 101 -13.31 -5.19 1.97
C LEU A 101 -13.64 -5.29 3.45
N LEU A 102 -12.77 -5.94 4.22
CA LEU A 102 -12.83 -5.91 5.68
C LEU A 102 -11.95 -4.76 6.18
N PHE A 103 -12.56 -3.73 6.74
CA PHE A 103 -11.85 -2.58 7.29
C PHE A 103 -11.67 -2.69 8.81
N THR A 104 -10.41 -2.73 9.31
CA THR A 104 -10.11 -2.81 10.74
C THR A 104 -8.74 -2.21 11.08
N GLY A 105 -8.50 -0.94 10.87
CA GLY A 105 -7.24 -0.28 11.22
C GLY A 105 -7.45 0.99 12.02
N LYS A 106 -6.38 1.46 12.67
CA LYS A 106 -6.29 2.82 13.23
C LYS A 106 -5.34 3.63 12.38
N ARG A 107 -5.70 4.85 12.07
CA ARG A 107 -4.89 5.76 11.27
C ARG A 107 -3.56 6.07 11.97
N TYR A 108 -2.44 5.96 11.24
CA TYR A 108 -1.17 6.53 11.69
C TYR A 108 -1.24 8.06 11.70
N GLY A 109 -0.48 8.66 12.60
CA GLY A 109 -0.20 10.09 12.59
C GLY A 109 0.91 10.47 11.62
N PRO A 110 1.50 11.66 11.79
CA PRO A 110 2.59 12.17 10.94
C PRO A 110 3.83 11.26 10.92
N GLU A 111 4.06 10.46 11.96
CA GLU A 111 5.25 9.60 12.09
C GLU A 111 5.39 8.57 10.96
N VAL A 112 4.28 8.21 10.29
CA VAL A 112 4.27 7.31 9.13
C VAL A 112 3.58 7.94 7.92
N ASN A 113 2.49 8.72 8.10
CA ASN A 113 1.78 9.38 7.01
C ASN A 113 2.44 10.68 6.52
N GLY A 114 3.47 11.21 7.20
CA GLY A 114 4.00 12.55 6.94
C GLY A 114 3.06 13.66 7.43
N THR A 115 3.54 14.88 7.52
CA THR A 115 2.79 16.04 8.07
C THR A 115 1.66 16.50 7.15
N ARG A 116 1.76 16.24 5.87
CA ARG A 116 0.86 16.74 4.81
C ARG A 116 0.74 18.27 4.74
N ALA A 117 1.65 18.99 5.40
CA ALA A 117 1.67 20.46 5.45
C ALA A 117 1.83 21.10 4.07
N SER A 118 2.53 20.42 3.15
CA SER A 118 2.77 20.90 1.77
C SER A 118 1.58 20.69 0.82
N GLY A 119 0.44 20.25 1.33
CA GLY A 119 -0.80 20.07 0.57
C GLY A 119 -0.86 18.78 -0.25
N TRP A 120 -2.02 18.51 -0.81
CA TRP A 120 -2.32 17.29 -1.57
C TRP A 120 -1.40 17.12 -2.80
N GLY A 121 -1.23 15.90 -3.24
CA GLY A 121 -0.48 15.55 -4.42
C GLY A 121 1.03 15.50 -4.17
N LYS A 122 1.83 16.19 -4.98
CA LYS A 122 3.31 16.14 -4.84
C LYS A 122 3.80 16.64 -3.47
N GLY A 123 3.11 17.63 -2.87
CA GLY A 123 3.47 18.19 -1.58
C GLY A 123 3.49 17.11 -0.49
N GLN A 124 2.34 16.55 -0.17
CA GLN A 124 2.21 15.52 0.88
C GLN A 124 3.08 14.28 0.60
N ASN A 125 3.33 13.94 -0.66
CA ASN A 125 4.21 12.83 -1.01
C ASN A 125 5.70 13.14 -0.76
N ARG A 126 6.11 14.41 -0.79
CA ARG A 126 7.43 14.85 -0.32
C ARG A 126 7.51 14.88 1.20
N ASP A 127 6.45 15.33 1.88
CA ASP A 127 6.38 15.29 3.34
C ASP A 127 6.48 13.85 3.86
N PHE A 128 5.85 12.89 3.20
CA PHE A 128 5.98 11.47 3.50
C PHE A 128 7.43 10.98 3.44
N GLN A 129 8.21 11.48 2.50
CA GLN A 129 9.63 11.15 2.36
C GLN A 129 10.52 11.74 3.48
N GLN A 130 9.98 12.59 4.36
CA GLN A 130 10.65 13.12 5.55
C GLN A 130 10.31 12.34 6.83
N THR A 131 9.52 11.28 6.74
CA THR A 131 9.25 10.40 7.88
C THR A 131 10.49 9.59 8.25
N ALA A 132 10.66 9.28 9.53
CA ALA A 132 11.81 8.47 9.99
C ALA A 132 11.96 7.13 9.26
N PRO A 133 10.88 6.35 9.01
CA PRO A 133 11.00 5.12 8.24
C PRO A 133 11.44 5.35 6.79
N PHE A 134 11.01 6.42 6.14
CA PHE A 134 11.42 6.70 4.77
C PHE A 134 12.88 7.19 4.69
N LEU A 135 13.28 8.07 5.59
CA LEU A 135 14.67 8.56 5.70
C LEU A 135 15.63 7.39 5.94
N LEU A 136 15.25 6.43 6.80
CA LEU A 136 16.05 5.22 7.03
C LEU A 136 16.36 4.47 5.73
N LEU A 137 15.43 4.40 4.79
CA LEU A 137 15.64 3.75 3.49
C LEU A 137 16.74 4.40 2.65
N ARG A 138 17.09 5.66 2.91
CA ARG A 138 18.08 6.44 2.15
C ARG A 138 19.45 6.52 2.82
N HIS A 139 19.53 6.24 4.12
CA HIS A 139 20.79 6.24 4.84
C HIS A 139 21.67 5.03 4.49
N ASP A 140 22.99 5.25 4.36
CA ASP A 140 23.96 4.23 3.97
C ASP A 140 24.78 3.64 5.15
N GLN A 141 24.63 4.17 6.35
CA GLN A 141 25.31 3.69 7.56
C GLN A 141 24.80 2.30 7.98
N PRO A 142 25.48 1.58 8.89
CA PRO A 142 24.93 0.37 9.50
C PRO A 142 23.53 0.59 10.07
N LEU A 143 22.64 -0.41 10.01
CA LEU A 143 21.19 -0.27 10.27
C LEU A 143 20.86 0.47 11.56
N ILE A 144 21.54 0.16 12.67
CA ILE A 144 21.30 0.79 13.98
C ILE A 144 21.63 2.29 13.94
N GLU A 145 22.77 2.65 13.37
CA GLU A 145 23.20 4.04 13.23
C GLU A 145 22.29 4.81 12.27
N ALA A 146 21.99 4.23 11.10
CA ALA A 146 21.06 4.79 10.15
C ALA A 146 19.69 5.05 10.76
N THR A 147 19.19 4.14 11.61
CA THR A 147 17.91 4.31 12.30
C THR A 147 17.97 5.52 13.24
N ARG A 148 19.05 5.68 14.00
CA ARG A 148 19.24 6.83 14.91
C ARG A 148 19.30 8.15 14.11
N LEU A 149 20.04 8.17 13.00
CA LEU A 149 20.14 9.34 12.14
C LEU A 149 18.77 9.71 11.55
N ALA A 150 18.05 8.75 11.01
CA ALA A 150 16.72 8.96 10.43
C ALA A 150 15.71 9.50 11.47
N ILE A 151 15.72 9.02 12.70
CA ILE A 151 14.88 9.53 13.79
C ILE A 151 15.26 11.00 14.11
N ASN A 152 16.54 11.30 14.24
CA ASN A 152 17.01 12.65 14.55
C ASN A 152 16.68 13.62 13.43
N GLU A 153 16.87 13.23 12.17
CA GLU A 153 16.54 14.04 11.00
C GLU A 153 15.03 14.32 10.94
N ALA A 154 14.18 13.30 11.08
CA ALA A 154 12.72 13.48 11.12
C ALA A 154 12.29 14.45 12.23
N ARG A 155 12.92 14.41 13.41
CA ARG A 155 12.63 15.31 14.54
C ARG A 155 13.04 16.77 14.33
N THR A 156 13.75 17.11 13.26
CA THR A 156 13.98 18.51 12.91
C THR A 156 12.70 19.23 12.51
N ASN A 157 11.67 18.50 12.09
CA ASN A 157 10.32 18.99 11.89
C ASN A 157 9.52 18.90 13.20
N SER A 158 8.90 19.99 13.64
CA SER A 158 8.21 20.08 14.94
C SER A 158 7.00 19.15 15.07
N GLU A 159 6.21 18.96 14.01
CA GLU A 159 5.07 18.04 14.02
C GLU A 159 5.56 16.58 14.09
N MET A 160 6.63 16.27 13.39
CA MET A 160 7.24 14.95 13.44
C MET A 160 7.88 14.66 14.80
N ALA A 161 8.52 15.66 15.42
CA ALA A 161 9.06 15.56 16.78
C ALA A 161 7.99 15.25 17.82
N GLN A 162 6.79 15.85 17.68
CA GLN A 162 5.65 15.56 18.55
C GLN A 162 5.04 14.17 18.29
N ALA A 163 5.06 13.70 17.04
CA ALA A 163 4.47 12.42 16.65
C ALA A 163 5.37 11.21 16.96
N LEU A 164 6.69 11.41 17.04
CA LEU A 164 7.67 10.38 17.38
C LEU A 164 7.97 10.42 18.88
N PRO A 165 7.52 9.45 19.70
CA PRO A 165 7.86 9.37 21.11
C PRO A 165 9.37 9.48 21.34
N GLU A 166 9.78 10.08 22.46
CA GLU A 166 11.22 10.20 22.79
C GLU A 166 11.90 8.84 22.88
N ASP A 167 11.19 7.85 23.44
CA ASP A 167 11.61 6.48 23.66
C ASP A 167 11.23 5.53 22.51
N ILE A 168 10.95 6.06 21.30
CA ILE A 168 10.61 5.21 20.17
C ILE A 168 11.66 4.13 19.94
N ALA A 169 11.25 2.88 19.99
CA ALA A 169 12.16 1.76 19.79
C ALA A 169 12.71 1.75 18.35
N ALA A 170 14.02 1.63 18.19
CA ALA A 170 14.67 1.52 16.89
C ALA A 170 14.04 0.41 16.04
N GLN A 171 13.70 -0.70 16.64
CA GLN A 171 13.04 -1.84 16.02
C GLN A 171 11.68 -1.49 15.39
N GLN A 172 10.91 -0.58 16.01
CA GLN A 172 9.65 -0.10 15.42
C GLN A 172 9.89 0.70 14.14
N VAL A 173 10.91 1.55 14.12
CA VAL A 173 11.25 2.35 12.94
C VAL A 173 11.80 1.48 11.82
N GLN A 174 12.62 0.48 12.14
CA GLN A 174 13.11 -0.52 11.17
C GLN A 174 11.98 -1.35 10.59
N TRP A 175 11.02 -1.76 11.44
CA TRP A 175 9.82 -2.45 10.98
C TRP A 175 9.00 -1.59 10.02
N TRP A 176 8.73 -0.33 10.38
CA TRP A 176 8.05 0.61 9.49
C TRP A 176 8.80 0.86 8.19
N ALA A 177 10.12 0.97 8.20
CA ALA A 177 10.90 1.13 6.98
C ALA A 177 10.71 -0.07 6.04
N SER A 178 10.70 -1.29 6.59
CA SER A 178 10.43 -2.49 5.80
C SER A 178 9.02 -2.54 5.22
N GLU A 179 8.02 -1.95 5.89
CA GLU A 179 6.65 -1.83 5.38
C GLU A 179 6.50 -0.66 4.39
N VAL A 180 7.18 0.46 4.64
CA VAL A 180 7.15 1.65 3.77
C VAL A 180 7.71 1.33 2.38
N ILE A 181 8.78 0.55 2.26
CA ILE A 181 9.29 0.16 0.95
C ILE A 181 8.29 -0.71 0.18
N GLU A 182 7.56 -1.59 0.86
CA GLU A 182 6.50 -2.40 0.26
C GLU A 182 5.34 -1.53 -0.25
N ILE A 183 4.92 -0.53 0.54
CA ILE A 183 3.90 0.45 0.14
C ILE A 183 4.37 1.23 -1.09
N VAL A 184 5.58 1.78 -1.05
CA VAL A 184 6.16 2.57 -2.15
C VAL A 184 6.20 1.77 -3.44
N LEU A 185 6.59 0.49 -3.38
CA LEU A 185 6.63 -0.39 -4.56
C LEU A 185 5.24 -0.65 -5.14
N LEU A 186 4.26 -0.99 -4.30
CA LEU A 186 2.89 -1.22 -4.76
C LEU A 186 2.28 0.06 -5.33
N ASP A 187 2.46 1.19 -4.65
CA ASP A 187 1.92 2.47 -5.07
C ASP A 187 2.58 2.98 -6.36
N TYR A 188 3.88 2.73 -6.54
CA TYR A 188 4.59 3.00 -7.79
C TYR A 188 4.05 2.11 -8.92
N LEU A 189 3.93 0.81 -8.67
CA LEU A 189 3.47 -0.17 -9.65
C LEU A 189 2.03 0.11 -10.08
N LEU A 190 1.13 0.31 -9.13
CA LEU A 190 -0.29 0.50 -9.39
C LEU A 190 -0.67 1.96 -9.64
N GLY A 191 0.23 2.92 -9.37
CA GLY A 191 -0.02 4.35 -9.60
C GLY A 191 -1.08 4.93 -8.69
N GLN A 192 -0.97 4.64 -7.41
CA GLN A 192 -1.84 5.17 -6.36
C GLN A 192 -1.68 6.69 -6.24
N GLN A 193 -2.79 7.42 -6.31
CA GLN A 193 -2.75 8.87 -6.19
C GLN A 193 -3.15 9.41 -4.82
N ASP A 194 -3.78 8.60 -3.95
CA ASP A 194 -4.34 9.07 -2.68
C ASP A 194 -3.88 8.20 -1.49
N ARG A 195 -2.58 7.88 -1.43
CA ARG A 195 -2.01 7.08 -0.35
C ARG A 195 -1.78 7.87 0.92
N ILE A 196 -1.22 9.08 0.79
CA ILE A 196 -0.72 9.81 1.95
C ILE A 196 -1.87 10.31 2.82
N GLY A 197 -1.80 9.96 4.12
CA GLY A 197 -2.89 10.16 5.07
C GLY A 197 -3.86 8.98 5.15
N ASN A 198 -3.66 7.93 4.35
CA ASN A 198 -4.50 6.74 4.28
C ASN A 198 -3.76 5.45 4.67
N ILE A 199 -2.70 5.56 5.46
CA ILE A 199 -1.96 4.43 6.01
C ILE A 199 -2.43 4.18 7.43
N ASP A 200 -2.94 2.99 7.69
CA ASP A 200 -3.47 2.55 8.98
C ASP A 200 -2.58 1.49 9.63
N TYR A 201 -2.84 1.18 10.90
CA TYR A 201 -2.11 0.14 11.62
C TYR A 201 -3.00 -0.66 12.55
N GLN A 202 -2.45 -1.81 12.95
CA GLN A 202 -2.89 -2.57 14.11
C GLN A 202 -1.71 -2.87 15.02
N TRP A 203 -1.95 -2.90 16.34
CA TRP A 203 -0.99 -3.46 17.26
C TRP A 203 -0.94 -4.96 17.13
N ARG A 204 0.29 -5.52 16.97
CA ARG A 204 0.52 -6.96 16.86
C ARG A 204 1.69 -7.39 17.72
N TRP A 205 1.62 -8.63 18.22
CA TRP A 205 2.75 -9.33 18.76
C TRP A 205 3.45 -10.07 17.65
N PHE A 206 4.76 -9.90 17.55
CA PHE A 206 5.63 -10.59 16.61
C PHE A 206 6.63 -11.43 17.36
N TRP A 207 6.97 -12.59 16.82
CA TRP A 207 8.03 -13.47 17.33
C TRP A 207 8.61 -14.28 16.18
N VAL A 208 9.82 -14.83 16.39
CA VAL A 208 10.45 -15.75 15.45
C VAL A 208 10.25 -17.18 15.94
N LYS A 209 9.75 -18.04 15.09
CA LYS A 209 9.63 -19.47 15.30
C LYS A 209 10.08 -20.19 14.03
N ASP A 210 10.94 -21.20 14.17
CA ASP A 210 11.47 -21.99 13.04
C ASP A 210 11.98 -21.11 11.90
N GLN A 211 12.76 -20.08 12.25
CA GLN A 211 13.32 -19.06 11.33
C GLN A 211 12.27 -18.26 10.54
N LYS A 212 11.03 -18.26 10.96
CA LYS A 212 9.93 -17.52 10.34
C LYS A 212 9.32 -16.53 11.32
N VAL A 213 9.01 -15.33 10.83
CA VAL A 213 8.24 -14.37 11.61
C VAL A 213 6.79 -14.83 11.67
N SER A 214 6.29 -14.92 12.89
CA SER A 214 4.89 -15.16 13.20
C SER A 214 4.31 -13.94 13.89
N SER A 215 3.01 -13.73 13.76
CA SER A 215 2.34 -12.60 14.43
C SER A 215 0.89 -12.89 14.77
N ARG A 216 0.37 -12.16 15.77
CA ARG A 216 -1.06 -12.11 16.09
C ARG A 216 -1.48 -10.73 16.60
N PRO A 217 -2.77 -10.35 16.53
CA PRO A 217 -3.26 -9.09 17.09
C PRO A 217 -2.90 -8.96 18.59
N ALA A 218 -2.38 -7.78 18.97
CA ALA A 218 -2.07 -7.45 20.35
C ALA A 218 -3.25 -6.76 21.01
N LYS A 219 -4.14 -7.51 21.66
CA LYS A 219 -5.31 -6.97 22.36
C LYS A 219 -4.94 -6.18 23.60
N THR A 220 -3.80 -6.51 24.23
CA THR A 220 -3.26 -5.88 25.44
C THR A 220 -1.79 -5.49 25.24
N ALA A 221 -1.26 -4.67 26.15
CA ALA A 221 0.16 -4.32 26.17
C ALA A 221 1.05 -5.47 26.71
N GLN A 222 0.46 -6.40 27.45
CA GLN A 222 1.18 -7.54 28.03
C GLN A 222 1.19 -8.70 27.03
N ALA A 223 2.37 -9.27 26.84
CA ALA A 223 2.52 -10.45 26.00
C ALA A 223 1.80 -11.66 26.60
N PRO A 224 1.13 -12.47 25.77
CA PRO A 224 0.57 -13.73 26.23
C PRO A 224 1.65 -14.67 26.74
N ALA A 225 1.35 -15.37 27.85
CA ALA A 225 2.33 -16.23 28.54
C ALA A 225 2.94 -17.30 27.64
N GLU A 226 2.14 -17.86 26.72
CA GLU A 226 2.57 -18.89 25.77
C GLU A 226 3.58 -18.37 24.73
N LEU A 227 3.71 -17.06 24.56
CA LEU A 227 4.71 -16.47 23.66
C LEU A 227 6.02 -16.14 24.37
N ALA A 228 6.09 -16.18 25.70
CA ALA A 228 7.26 -15.76 26.47
C ALA A 228 8.56 -16.45 26.03
N VAL A 229 8.47 -17.72 25.63
CA VAL A 229 9.62 -18.52 25.17
C VAL A 229 10.26 -17.99 23.88
N TYR A 230 9.55 -17.15 23.13
CA TYR A 230 10.00 -16.60 21.84
C TYR A 230 10.44 -15.13 21.95
N ASN A 231 10.45 -14.53 23.15
CA ASN A 231 10.73 -13.11 23.34
C ASN A 231 9.92 -12.20 22.37
N PRO A 232 8.58 -12.21 22.43
CA PRO A 232 7.75 -11.52 21.46
C PRO A 232 7.90 -10.00 21.58
N VAL A 233 7.84 -9.33 20.43
CA VAL A 233 7.89 -7.86 20.33
C VAL A 233 6.52 -7.33 19.93
N ARG A 234 6.08 -6.26 20.61
CA ARG A 234 4.82 -5.59 20.28
C ARG A 234 5.08 -4.38 19.39
N LEU A 235 4.63 -4.45 18.14
CA LEU A 235 4.82 -3.40 17.16
C LEU A 235 3.48 -2.96 16.56
N ARG A 236 3.45 -1.71 16.08
CA ARG A 236 2.43 -1.23 15.15
C ARG A 236 2.79 -1.77 13.76
N ALA A 237 1.92 -2.59 13.22
CA ALA A 237 2.06 -3.16 11.88
C ALA A 237 1.06 -2.50 10.93
N THR A 238 1.50 -2.20 9.73
CA THR A 238 0.69 -1.53 8.73
C THR A 238 -0.51 -2.39 8.30
N TRP A 239 -1.67 -1.74 8.30
CA TRP A 239 -2.91 -2.25 7.74
C TRP A 239 -3.32 -1.32 6.60
N LEU A 240 -3.02 -1.71 5.35
CA LEU A 240 -3.12 -0.83 4.21
C LEU A 240 -4.53 -0.86 3.61
N ASN A 241 -5.31 0.16 3.92
CA ASN A 241 -6.63 0.41 3.35
C ASN A 241 -6.58 1.42 2.19
N ASP A 242 -7.75 1.83 1.69
CA ASP A 242 -7.92 2.84 0.62
C ASP A 242 -7.06 2.54 -0.62
N ASN A 243 -7.14 1.29 -1.09
CA ASN A 243 -6.35 0.78 -2.21
C ASN A 243 -7.04 0.99 -3.58
N ASP A 244 -8.11 1.73 -3.63
CA ASP A 244 -8.97 1.89 -4.81
C ASP A 244 -8.64 3.11 -5.69
N ALA A 245 -7.71 3.97 -5.25
CA ALA A 245 -7.27 5.13 -6.03
C ALA A 245 -6.02 4.83 -6.91
N GLY A 246 -5.88 3.61 -7.39
CA GLY A 246 -4.78 3.15 -8.25
C GLY A 246 -5.24 2.66 -9.63
N VAL A 247 -4.28 2.20 -10.42
CA VAL A 247 -4.41 1.52 -11.72
C VAL A 247 -4.85 2.41 -12.88
N ARG A 248 -5.86 3.25 -12.71
CA ARG A 248 -6.37 4.09 -13.81
C ARG A 248 -5.29 4.93 -14.47
N THR A 249 -5.37 5.01 -15.79
CA THR A 249 -4.41 5.79 -16.60
C THR A 249 -4.49 7.29 -16.37
N SER A 250 -5.64 7.79 -15.89
CA SER A 250 -5.87 9.19 -15.54
C SER A 250 -5.33 9.58 -14.17
N TYR A 251 -4.99 8.61 -13.32
CA TYR A 251 -4.50 8.88 -11.98
C TYR A 251 -3.02 9.29 -11.97
N ALA A 252 -2.69 10.24 -11.10
CA ALA A 252 -1.32 10.66 -10.90
C ALA A 252 -0.55 9.63 -10.08
N ASN A 253 0.54 9.12 -10.62
CA ASN A 253 1.47 8.27 -9.89
C ASN A 253 2.45 9.14 -9.08
N PHE A 254 2.04 9.54 -7.88
CA PHE A 254 2.87 10.43 -7.07
C PHE A 254 4.14 9.76 -6.55
N SER A 255 4.16 8.46 -6.28
CA SER A 255 5.38 7.73 -5.93
C SER A 255 6.45 7.87 -7.01
N ARG A 256 6.04 7.77 -8.29
CA ARG A 256 6.91 8.00 -9.44
C ARG A 256 7.29 9.47 -9.62
N LEU A 257 6.30 10.36 -9.56
CA LEU A 257 6.47 11.80 -9.81
C LEU A 257 7.33 12.52 -8.76
N THR A 258 7.45 11.95 -7.56
CA THR A 258 8.27 12.49 -6.47
C THR A 258 9.55 11.69 -6.22
N GLY A 259 9.87 10.73 -7.08
CA GLY A 259 11.12 9.98 -7.02
C GLY A 259 11.27 9.10 -5.77
N MET A 260 10.20 8.47 -5.31
CA MET A 260 10.25 7.66 -4.06
C MET A 260 11.19 6.46 -4.16
N LEU A 261 11.42 5.92 -5.35
CA LEU A 261 12.39 4.83 -5.56
C LEU A 261 13.84 5.32 -5.77
N ASP A 262 14.03 6.63 -5.89
CA ASP A 262 15.36 7.16 -6.16
C ASP A 262 16.16 7.29 -4.85
N GLY A 263 17.43 6.91 -4.89
CA GLY A 263 18.33 7.00 -3.73
C GLY A 263 18.02 6.04 -2.59
N LEU A 264 17.24 4.98 -2.83
CA LEU A 264 17.06 3.90 -1.86
C LEU A 264 18.38 3.16 -1.64
N ARG A 265 18.70 2.89 -0.36
CA ARG A 265 19.92 2.19 0.06
C ARG A 265 19.63 0.86 0.75
N ARG A 266 18.37 0.59 1.13
CA ARG A 266 17.99 -0.58 1.90
C ARG A 266 16.83 -1.31 1.28
N PHE A 267 16.95 -2.63 1.28
CA PHE A 267 15.94 -3.48 0.69
C PHE A 267 15.85 -4.85 1.40
N ASP A 268 14.72 -5.53 1.24
CA ASP A 268 14.57 -6.93 1.61
C ASP A 268 15.02 -7.82 0.45
N PRO A 269 15.91 -8.80 0.68
CA PRO A 269 16.43 -9.66 -0.39
C PRO A 269 15.36 -10.51 -1.06
N MET A 270 14.37 -11.00 -0.30
CA MET A 270 13.29 -11.82 -0.86
C MET A 270 12.33 -10.99 -1.69
N LEU A 271 12.01 -9.78 -1.24
CA LEU A 271 11.18 -8.85 -2.00
C LEU A 271 11.85 -8.47 -3.33
N TYR A 272 13.16 -8.18 -3.31
CA TYR A 272 13.94 -7.91 -4.51
C TYR A 272 13.82 -9.06 -5.53
N THR A 273 14.06 -10.29 -5.09
CA THR A 273 13.96 -11.49 -5.94
C THR A 273 12.56 -11.63 -6.55
N ARG A 274 11.52 -11.48 -5.75
CA ARG A 274 10.12 -11.64 -6.19
C ARG A 274 9.69 -10.57 -7.19
N ILE A 275 10.10 -9.32 -6.99
CA ILE A 275 9.84 -8.23 -7.96
C ILE A 275 10.49 -8.52 -9.31
N ARG A 276 11.73 -9.00 -9.29
CA ARG A 276 12.43 -9.40 -10.51
C ARG A 276 11.74 -10.55 -11.25
N LEU A 277 11.30 -11.58 -10.51
CA LEU A 277 10.53 -12.69 -11.09
C LEU A 277 9.20 -12.23 -11.66
N LEU A 278 8.49 -11.33 -10.96
CA LEU A 278 7.25 -10.75 -11.46
C LEU A 278 7.47 -9.92 -12.73
N SER A 279 8.56 -9.16 -12.81
CA SER A 279 8.93 -8.41 -14.01
C SER A 279 9.15 -9.32 -15.22
N ARG A 280 9.80 -10.45 -15.02
CA ARG A 280 9.96 -11.46 -16.08
C ARG A 280 8.66 -12.12 -16.51
N ASP A 281 7.79 -12.45 -15.53
CA ASP A 281 6.47 -12.98 -15.85
C ASP A 281 5.69 -12.01 -16.73
N PHE A 282 5.69 -10.71 -16.38
CA PHE A 282 5.02 -9.70 -17.17
C PHE A 282 5.64 -9.51 -18.57
N ALA A 283 6.96 -9.51 -18.67
CA ALA A 283 7.66 -9.40 -19.95
C ALA A 283 7.36 -10.59 -20.89
N ALA A 284 7.20 -11.78 -20.33
CA ALA A 284 6.86 -13.00 -21.06
C ALA A 284 5.34 -13.20 -21.22
N GLN A 285 4.50 -12.28 -20.70
CA GLN A 285 3.05 -12.48 -20.58
C GLN A 285 2.69 -13.82 -19.91
N GLY A 286 3.41 -14.12 -18.84
CA GLY A 286 3.32 -15.37 -18.10
C GLY A 286 2.04 -15.52 -17.27
N PRO A 287 1.98 -16.55 -16.42
CA PRO A 287 0.74 -16.91 -15.69
C PRO A 287 0.15 -15.78 -14.84
N VAL A 288 0.99 -14.97 -14.18
CA VAL A 288 0.50 -13.85 -13.33
C VAL A 288 -0.09 -12.74 -14.20
N TYR A 289 0.62 -12.36 -15.28
CA TYR A 289 0.12 -11.40 -16.26
C TYR A 289 -1.24 -11.83 -16.83
N GLN A 290 -1.35 -13.09 -17.27
CA GLN A 290 -2.59 -13.66 -17.82
C GLN A 290 -3.72 -13.68 -16.79
N ALA A 291 -3.42 -14.10 -15.55
CA ALA A 291 -4.41 -14.09 -14.46
C ALA A 291 -4.98 -12.68 -14.22
N ILE A 292 -4.13 -11.65 -14.24
CA ILE A 292 -4.58 -10.26 -14.08
C ILE A 292 -5.43 -9.83 -15.27
N ARG A 293 -4.99 -10.10 -16.49
CA ARG A 293 -5.73 -9.75 -17.71
C ARG A 293 -7.14 -10.35 -17.71
N ASP A 294 -7.26 -11.62 -17.33
CA ASP A 294 -8.49 -12.39 -17.54
C ASP A 294 -9.48 -12.26 -16.36
N ASN A 295 -9.00 -11.99 -15.13
CA ASN A 295 -9.87 -12.08 -13.94
C ASN A 295 -10.18 -10.74 -13.26
N TYR A 296 -9.47 -9.62 -13.60
CA TYR A 296 -9.58 -8.38 -12.83
C TYR A 296 -10.37 -7.27 -13.54
N ARG A 297 -10.90 -7.53 -14.72
CA ARG A 297 -11.63 -6.54 -15.51
C ARG A 297 -10.84 -5.24 -15.75
N ILE A 298 -9.52 -5.38 -15.91
CA ILE A 298 -8.60 -4.26 -16.17
C ILE A 298 -8.48 -4.09 -17.67
N ARG A 299 -8.57 -2.85 -18.14
CA ARG A 299 -8.41 -2.55 -19.57
C ARG A 299 -6.93 -2.75 -19.98
N SER A 300 -6.73 -3.17 -21.23
CA SER A 300 -5.39 -3.42 -21.79
C SER A 300 -4.42 -2.26 -21.55
N LYS A 301 -4.87 -1.01 -21.75
CA LYS A 301 -4.07 0.20 -21.52
C LYS A 301 -3.60 0.37 -20.08
N GLU A 302 -4.39 -0.07 -19.10
CA GLU A 302 -4.05 -0.03 -17.68
C GLU A 302 -3.05 -1.14 -17.35
N LEU A 303 -3.25 -2.34 -17.91
CA LEU A 303 -2.32 -3.46 -17.75
C LEU A 303 -0.94 -3.16 -18.39
N GLU A 304 -0.91 -2.54 -19.57
CA GLU A 304 0.33 -2.08 -20.23
C GLU A 304 1.09 -1.08 -19.35
N LYS A 305 0.38 -0.16 -18.68
CA LYS A 305 1.01 0.79 -17.74
C LYS A 305 1.58 0.09 -16.50
N ILE A 306 0.92 -0.93 -15.99
CA ILE A 306 1.46 -1.74 -14.89
C ILE A 306 2.73 -2.44 -15.35
N ALA A 307 2.73 -3.08 -16.52
CA ALA A 307 3.90 -3.73 -17.09
C ALA A 307 5.09 -2.75 -17.28
N THR A 308 4.83 -1.56 -17.82
CA THR A 308 5.85 -0.51 -17.99
C THR A 308 6.46 -0.09 -16.65
N ARG A 309 5.63 0.17 -15.65
CA ARG A 309 6.10 0.58 -14.31
C ARG A 309 6.88 -0.53 -13.61
N LEU A 310 6.48 -1.78 -13.80
CA LEU A 310 7.20 -2.93 -13.25
C LEU A 310 8.59 -3.06 -13.88
N ALA A 311 8.71 -2.87 -15.20
CA ALA A 311 10.00 -2.84 -15.89
C ALA A 311 10.88 -1.65 -15.42
N GLU A 312 10.30 -0.48 -15.15
CA GLU A 312 11.01 0.66 -14.55
C GLU A 312 11.55 0.32 -13.15
N ILE A 313 10.74 -0.31 -12.30
CA ILE A 313 11.15 -0.76 -10.95
C ILE A 313 12.32 -1.74 -11.08
N ASP A 314 12.18 -2.77 -11.91
CA ASP A 314 13.20 -3.79 -12.13
C ASP A 314 14.52 -3.18 -12.60
N THR A 315 14.48 -2.26 -13.56
CA THR A 315 15.66 -1.56 -14.07
C THR A 315 16.36 -0.76 -12.98
N LYS A 316 15.61 0.01 -12.17
CA LYS A 316 16.18 0.82 -11.08
C LYS A 316 16.82 -0.05 -10.00
N LEU A 317 16.12 -1.09 -9.54
CA LEU A 317 16.60 -1.98 -8.49
C LEU A 317 17.79 -2.81 -8.95
N SER A 318 17.76 -3.32 -10.19
CA SER A 318 18.88 -4.07 -10.78
C SER A 318 20.13 -3.20 -10.92
N ALA A 319 19.97 -1.96 -11.37
CA ALA A 319 21.08 -1.02 -11.48
C ALA A 319 21.71 -0.72 -10.11
N ALA A 320 20.88 -0.40 -9.10
CA ALA A 320 21.34 -0.14 -7.74
C ALA A 320 22.03 -1.38 -7.09
N CYS A 321 21.49 -2.58 -7.35
CA CYS A 321 22.13 -3.83 -6.90
C CYS A 321 23.52 -4.02 -7.55
N LYS A 322 23.62 -3.90 -8.86
CA LYS A 322 24.89 -4.05 -9.62
C LYS A 322 25.93 -3.01 -9.23
N ALA A 323 25.49 -1.80 -8.88
CA ALA A 323 26.35 -0.74 -8.37
C ALA A 323 26.80 -0.96 -6.90
N GLY A 324 26.31 -2.00 -6.22
CA GLY A 324 26.59 -2.25 -4.80
C GLY A 324 25.98 -1.21 -3.86
N GLU A 325 24.94 -0.51 -4.31
CA GLU A 325 24.30 0.58 -3.56
C GLU A 325 23.28 0.07 -2.55
N LEU A 326 22.78 -1.16 -2.68
CA LEU A 326 21.74 -1.72 -1.83
C LEU A 326 22.34 -2.50 -0.65
N ARG A 327 21.81 -2.23 0.55
CA ARG A 327 22.03 -2.99 1.76
C ARG A 327 20.85 -3.94 2.00
N TRP A 328 21.13 -5.19 2.24
CA TRP A 328 20.15 -6.27 2.40
C TRP A 328 19.82 -6.53 3.86
N ASP A 329 19.46 -5.48 4.59
CA ASP A 329 19.31 -5.50 6.06
C ASP A 329 17.90 -5.21 6.57
N LEU A 330 16.90 -5.25 5.68
CA LEU A 330 15.48 -5.15 6.04
C LEU A 330 14.80 -6.54 6.15
N ASP A 331 15.56 -7.57 6.47
CA ASP A 331 15.00 -8.90 6.75
C ASP A 331 14.13 -8.89 8.01
N ALA A 332 12.90 -9.41 7.90
CA ALA A 332 11.93 -9.39 9.00
C ALA A 332 12.38 -10.21 10.20
N THR A 333 13.01 -11.36 9.96
CA THR A 333 13.48 -12.24 11.03
C THR A 333 14.57 -11.56 11.83
N ALA A 334 15.51 -10.91 11.13
CA ALA A 334 16.59 -10.15 11.77
C ALA A 334 16.04 -8.97 12.59
N ILE A 335 15.07 -8.21 12.04
CA ILE A 335 14.45 -7.09 12.75
C ILE A 335 13.74 -7.58 14.02
N ILE A 336 12.94 -8.64 13.96
CA ILE A 336 12.16 -9.13 15.12
C ILE A 336 13.03 -9.78 16.15
N SER A 337 14.07 -10.55 15.77
CA SER A 337 14.99 -11.19 16.71
C SER A 337 16.10 -10.27 17.21
N ALA A 338 16.20 -9.05 16.69
CA ALA A 338 17.35 -8.15 16.89
C ALA A 338 18.71 -8.83 16.54
N ALA A 339 18.66 -9.80 15.65
CA ALA A 339 19.83 -10.50 15.14
C ALA A 339 20.46 -9.74 13.97
N LYS A 340 21.68 -10.10 13.62
CA LYS A 340 22.29 -9.60 12.40
C LYS A 340 21.58 -10.24 11.20
N ALA A 341 21.19 -9.44 10.20
CA ALA A 341 20.60 -9.95 8.97
C ALA A 341 21.57 -10.90 8.27
N ASP A 342 21.06 -12.05 7.81
CA ASP A 342 21.83 -12.92 6.95
C ASP A 342 21.86 -12.29 5.54
N THR A 343 22.99 -11.69 5.22
CA THR A 343 23.24 -11.07 3.92
C THR A 343 23.66 -12.10 2.86
N ALA A 344 23.27 -13.38 3.02
CA ALA A 344 23.55 -14.43 2.05
C ALA A 344 23.26 -13.93 0.61
N ALA A 345 24.20 -14.18 -0.25
CA ALA A 345 24.40 -13.62 -1.58
C ALA A 345 23.11 -13.35 -2.38
N VAL A 346 22.64 -12.12 -2.35
CA VAL A 346 21.62 -11.67 -3.30
C VAL A 346 22.26 -11.57 -4.69
N THR A 347 21.78 -12.37 -5.62
CA THR A 347 22.25 -12.33 -7.00
C THR A 347 21.58 -11.19 -7.73
N CYS A 348 22.37 -10.21 -8.21
CA CYS A 348 21.83 -9.09 -8.99
C CYS A 348 21.40 -9.53 -10.41
N ASP A 349 21.88 -10.65 -10.88
CA ASP A 349 21.55 -11.25 -12.19
C ASP A 349 20.59 -12.44 -12.00
N ILE A 350 19.39 -12.16 -11.61
CA ILE A 350 18.32 -13.18 -11.53
C ILE A 350 17.70 -13.34 -12.91
#